data_6935dc2831ba44ae0b4716c1d9df6407
#
_entry.id   6935dc2831ba44ae0b4716c1d9df6407
#
_cell.length_a   1.000
_cell.length_b   1.000
_cell.length_c   1.000
_cell.angle_alpha   90.00
_cell.angle_beta   90.00
_cell.angle_gamma   90.00
#
_symmetry.space_group_name_H-M   'P 1'
#
loop_
_entity.id
_entity.type
_entity.pdbx_description
1 polymer ?
#
loop_
_entity_poly.entity_id
_entity_poly.type
_entity_poly.pdbx_seq_one_letter_code
_entity_poly.pdbx_strand_id
1 'polypeptide(L)'
;MPATWMVGNKVRLRPIEPDDVLLLLRWINGSAALQWLQPRLPLTQRQEQAWAARAATDPQMPTFIIQTLRGVDIGVLGLQLESNRGIFGIAIHEPRFWSQGYGQDAVEIFVDAAFQVLPLQRIELLVLPENLRAIRCYEKAGFTQEGVLRSYLYNRGKMQDMIIMSVLHEEWRRTTERT
;
A
#
# COMPACT_ATOMS: atom_id res chain seq x y z
N MET A 1 13.88 18.25 0.55
CA MET A 1 14.45 16.91 0.77
C MET A 1 13.37 16.04 1.37
N PRO A 2 13.16 14.79 0.92
CA PRO A 2 12.22 13.90 1.60
C PRO A 2 12.65 13.74 3.06
N ALA A 3 11.67 13.65 3.96
CA ALA A 3 11.94 13.42 5.36
C ALA A 3 12.78 12.13 5.51
N THR A 4 13.87 12.19 6.25
CA THR A 4 14.85 11.08 6.36
C THR A 4 14.24 9.80 6.94
N TRP A 5 13.13 9.92 7.67
CA TRP A 5 12.44 8.80 8.32
C TRP A 5 11.58 7.94 7.37
N MET A 6 11.38 8.37 6.13
CA MET A 6 10.67 7.57 5.11
C MET A 6 11.63 6.89 4.12
N VAL A 7 12.81 6.54 4.57
CA VAL A 7 13.85 5.85 3.78
C VAL A 7 14.17 4.51 4.43
N GLY A 8 13.98 3.43 3.68
CA GLY A 8 14.33 2.06 4.08
C GLY A 8 15.66 1.59 3.48
N ASN A 9 15.84 0.29 3.46
CA ASN A 9 17.06 -0.34 2.94
C ASN A 9 17.08 -0.43 1.40
N LYS A 10 15.92 -0.41 0.75
CA LYS A 10 15.75 -0.61 -0.70
C LYS A 10 14.96 0.51 -1.36
N VAL A 11 14.04 1.13 -0.61
CA VAL A 11 13.14 2.15 -1.11
C VAL A 11 13.11 3.39 -0.23
N ARG A 12 12.58 4.44 -0.80
CA ARG A 12 12.07 5.61 -0.08
C ARG A 12 10.63 5.87 -0.50
N LEU A 13 9.87 6.48 0.39
CA LEU A 13 8.52 6.93 0.10
C LEU A 13 8.56 8.43 -0.14
N ARG A 14 8.03 8.87 -1.27
CA ARG A 14 7.94 10.28 -1.61
C ARG A 14 6.50 10.71 -1.84
N PRO A 15 6.15 11.97 -1.58
CA PRO A 15 4.85 12.52 -1.93
C PRO A 15 4.53 12.34 -3.41
N ILE A 16 3.23 12.35 -3.71
CA ILE A 16 2.73 12.45 -5.09
C ILE A 16 2.86 13.90 -5.53
N GLU A 17 3.44 14.10 -6.70
CA GLU A 17 3.60 15.41 -7.33
C GLU A 17 2.71 15.52 -8.59
N PRO A 18 2.35 16.73 -9.06
CA PRO A 18 1.51 16.90 -10.24
C PRO A 18 2.03 16.19 -11.49
N ASP A 19 3.33 16.07 -11.65
CA ASP A 19 3.98 15.41 -12.79
C ASP A 19 3.83 13.88 -12.78
N ASP A 20 3.41 13.29 -11.65
CA ASP A 20 3.21 11.85 -11.54
C ASP A 20 1.93 11.34 -12.22
N VAL A 21 1.00 12.23 -12.57
CA VAL A 21 -0.33 11.85 -13.10
C VAL A 21 -0.25 10.87 -14.27
N LEU A 22 0.66 11.09 -15.22
CA LEU A 22 0.80 10.20 -16.39
C LEU A 22 1.38 8.83 -16.00
N LEU A 23 2.27 8.79 -15.03
CA LEU A 23 2.82 7.56 -14.47
C LEU A 23 1.72 6.76 -13.75
N LEU A 24 0.97 7.41 -12.88
CA LEU A 24 -0.14 6.83 -12.13
C LEU A 24 -1.23 6.31 -13.06
N LEU A 25 -1.62 7.09 -14.08
CA LEU A 25 -2.59 6.69 -15.10
C LEU A 25 -2.15 5.43 -15.87
N ARG A 26 -0.88 5.36 -16.25
CA ARG A 26 -0.32 4.17 -16.90
C ARG A 26 -0.40 2.95 -15.98
N TRP A 27 -0.07 3.11 -14.72
CA TRP A 27 -0.11 2.02 -13.75
C TRP A 27 -1.53 1.53 -13.48
N ILE A 28 -2.48 2.44 -13.24
CA ILE A 28 -3.85 2.08 -12.88
C ILE A 28 -4.65 1.51 -14.06
N ASN A 29 -4.23 1.74 -15.29
CA ASN A 29 -4.91 1.24 -16.49
C ASN A 29 -4.20 0.06 -17.15
N GLY A 30 -2.93 -0.22 -16.85
CA GLY A 30 -2.19 -1.18 -17.66
C GLY A 30 -1.14 -2.03 -16.94
N SER A 31 -0.94 -1.88 -15.63
CA SER A 31 0.09 -2.67 -14.97
C SER A 31 -0.33 -4.12 -14.68
N ALA A 32 0.65 -5.01 -14.58
CA ALA A 32 0.44 -6.40 -14.18
C ALA A 32 -0.11 -6.53 -12.73
N ALA A 33 0.05 -5.49 -11.91
CA ALA A 33 -0.48 -5.48 -10.55
C ALA A 33 -2.01 -5.46 -10.48
N LEU A 34 -2.69 -5.00 -11.55
CA LEU A 34 -4.16 -4.92 -11.61
C LEU A 34 -4.86 -6.26 -11.36
N GLN A 35 -4.21 -7.37 -11.64
CA GLN A 35 -4.77 -8.69 -11.35
C GLN A 35 -5.00 -8.93 -9.84
N TRP A 36 -4.32 -8.19 -8.98
CA TRP A 36 -4.37 -8.29 -7.52
C TRP A 36 -5.13 -7.15 -6.84
N LEU A 37 -5.55 -6.15 -7.62
CA LEU A 37 -6.30 -4.99 -7.14
C LEU A 37 -7.80 -5.18 -7.36
N GLN A 38 -8.59 -4.35 -6.70
CA GLN A 38 -10.03 -4.29 -6.96
C GLN A 38 -10.29 -3.93 -8.42
N PRO A 39 -11.17 -4.67 -9.12
CA PRO A 39 -11.50 -4.39 -10.51
C PRO A 39 -12.10 -2.99 -10.65
N ARG A 40 -11.73 -2.33 -11.71
CA ARG A 40 -12.28 -1.03 -12.09
C ARG A 40 -12.29 -0.85 -13.61
N LEU A 41 -13.12 0.05 -14.08
CA LEU A 41 -13.05 0.51 -15.46
C LEU A 41 -11.82 1.38 -15.66
N PRO A 42 -11.26 1.44 -16.88
CA PRO A 42 -10.15 2.35 -17.17
C PRO A 42 -10.47 3.79 -16.81
N LEU A 43 -9.51 4.47 -16.20
CA LEU A 43 -9.65 5.86 -15.80
C LEU A 43 -9.15 6.80 -16.89
N THR A 44 -9.82 7.95 -17.01
CA THR A 44 -9.33 9.06 -17.83
C THR A 44 -8.23 9.83 -17.08
N GLN A 45 -7.42 10.57 -17.84
CA GLN A 45 -6.40 11.43 -17.25
C GLN A 45 -7.01 12.45 -16.25
N ARG A 46 -8.18 13.00 -16.56
CA ARG A 46 -8.87 13.94 -15.66
C ARG A 46 -9.27 13.31 -14.33
N GLN A 47 -9.73 12.05 -14.36
CA GLN A 47 -10.08 11.32 -13.12
C GLN A 47 -8.85 11.02 -12.29
N GLU A 48 -7.76 10.59 -12.93
CA GLU A 48 -6.50 10.31 -12.23
C GLU A 48 -5.86 11.59 -11.67
N GLN A 49 -5.93 12.71 -12.42
CA GLN A 49 -5.47 14.01 -11.95
C GLN A 49 -6.25 14.47 -10.71
N ALA A 50 -7.57 14.31 -10.69
CA ALA A 50 -8.40 14.64 -9.53
C ALA A 50 -8.08 13.76 -8.33
N TRP A 51 -7.85 12.46 -8.54
CA TRP A 51 -7.43 11.55 -7.49
C TRP A 51 -6.04 11.90 -6.94
N ALA A 52 -5.05 12.14 -7.80
CA ALA A 52 -3.68 12.50 -7.42
C ALA A 52 -3.64 13.81 -6.61
N ALA A 53 -4.40 14.83 -7.04
CA ALA A 53 -4.52 16.09 -6.31
C ALA A 53 -5.10 15.89 -4.91
N ARG A 54 -6.13 15.02 -4.79
CA ARG A 54 -6.69 14.66 -3.49
C ARG A 54 -5.70 13.87 -2.65
N ALA A 55 -5.06 12.86 -3.21
CA ALA A 55 -4.07 12.02 -2.51
C ALA A 55 -2.87 12.83 -1.99
N ALA A 56 -2.49 13.91 -2.69
CA ALA A 56 -1.41 14.79 -2.28
C ALA A 56 -1.78 15.75 -1.11
N THR A 57 -3.09 15.99 -0.88
CA THR A 57 -3.53 17.06 0.05
C THR A 57 -4.48 16.59 1.15
N ASP A 58 -5.16 15.44 0.98
CA ASP A 58 -6.14 14.93 1.94
C ASP A 58 -5.43 14.22 3.11
N PRO A 59 -5.45 14.77 4.34
CA PRO A 59 -4.81 14.14 5.50
C PRO A 59 -5.47 12.81 5.90
N GLN A 60 -6.70 12.52 5.42
CA GLN A 60 -7.38 11.25 5.63
C GLN A 60 -6.91 10.15 4.66
N MET A 61 -6.07 10.52 3.69
CA MET A 61 -5.60 9.60 2.65
C MET A 61 -4.08 9.76 2.38
N PRO A 62 -3.22 9.62 3.42
CA PRO A 62 -1.78 9.73 3.23
C PRO A 62 -1.31 8.67 2.23
N THR A 63 -0.84 9.14 1.06
CA THR A 63 -0.47 8.29 -0.08
C THR A 63 0.88 8.72 -0.63
N PHE A 64 1.71 7.74 -0.98
CA PHE A 64 3.09 7.96 -1.41
C PHE A 64 3.47 7.12 -2.62
N ILE A 65 4.36 7.65 -3.44
CA ILE A 65 5.09 6.88 -4.44
C ILE A 65 6.19 6.08 -3.77
N ILE A 66 6.30 4.81 -4.13
CA ILE A 66 7.42 3.95 -3.74
C ILE A 66 8.53 4.13 -4.79
N GLN A 67 9.65 4.66 -4.36
CA GLN A 67 10.80 4.89 -5.22
C GLN A 67 12.00 4.08 -4.72
N THR A 68 12.70 3.38 -5.60
CA THR A 68 13.97 2.71 -5.23
C THR A 68 15.02 3.74 -4.82
N LEU A 69 16.03 3.34 -4.04
CA LEU A 69 17.15 4.23 -3.69
C LEU A 69 17.95 4.73 -4.90
N ARG A 70 17.76 4.07 -6.08
CA ARG A 70 18.34 4.50 -7.37
C ARG A 70 17.45 5.48 -8.13
N GLY A 71 16.34 5.95 -7.54
CA GLY A 71 15.46 6.94 -8.14
C GLY A 71 14.43 6.40 -9.13
N VAL A 72 14.17 5.09 -9.15
CA VAL A 72 13.13 4.49 -10.02
C VAL A 72 11.82 4.38 -9.25
N ASP A 73 10.76 4.98 -9.77
CA ASP A 73 9.40 4.84 -9.22
C ASP A 73 8.83 3.48 -9.60
N ILE A 74 8.32 2.72 -8.62
CA ILE A 74 7.93 1.33 -8.81
C ILE A 74 6.51 1.00 -8.34
N GLY A 75 5.87 1.89 -7.59
CA GLY A 75 4.56 1.62 -7.03
C GLY A 75 4.00 2.75 -6.19
N VAL A 76 2.86 2.46 -5.59
CA VAL A 76 2.11 3.37 -4.70
C VAL A 76 1.70 2.61 -3.46
N LEU A 77 1.71 3.28 -2.32
CA LEU A 77 1.10 2.80 -1.09
C LEU A 77 0.40 3.95 -0.34
N GLY A 78 -0.50 3.60 0.56
CA GLY A 78 -1.15 4.59 1.41
C GLY A 78 -2.15 3.99 2.39
N LEU A 79 -2.77 4.87 3.16
CA LEU A 79 -3.87 4.56 4.06
C LEU A 79 -5.13 5.32 3.66
N GLN A 80 -6.28 4.73 3.94
CA GLN A 80 -7.53 5.46 4.17
C GLN A 80 -7.76 5.46 5.68
N LEU A 81 -7.80 6.63 6.29
CA LEU A 81 -8.03 6.76 7.74
C LEU A 81 -9.53 6.70 8.05
N GLU A 82 -9.88 5.89 9.03
CA GLU A 82 -11.24 5.75 9.56
C GLU A 82 -11.20 5.74 11.09
N SER A 83 -11.45 6.87 11.72
CA SER A 83 -11.33 7.04 13.18
C SER A 83 -9.92 6.68 13.67
N ASN A 84 -9.78 5.61 14.43
CA ASN A 84 -8.53 5.12 15.02
C ASN A 84 -7.92 3.93 14.28
N ARG A 85 -8.38 3.64 13.06
CA ARG A 85 -7.84 2.59 12.19
C ARG A 85 -7.43 3.13 10.82
N GLY A 86 -6.47 2.48 10.20
CA GLY A 86 -6.06 2.75 8.83
C GLY A 86 -6.29 1.55 7.93
N ILE A 87 -6.97 1.74 6.80
CA ILE A 87 -7.09 0.72 5.75
C ILE A 87 -5.91 0.90 4.79
N PHE A 88 -5.02 -0.06 4.79
CA PHE A 88 -3.75 -0.01 4.04
C PHE A 88 -3.89 -0.61 2.65
N GLY A 89 -3.25 0.03 1.69
CA GLY A 89 -3.10 -0.48 0.34
C GLY A 89 -1.71 -0.25 -0.22
N ILE A 90 -1.21 -1.22 -0.98
CA ILE A 90 0.07 -1.16 -1.69
C ILE A 90 -0.02 -1.85 -3.03
N ALA A 91 0.61 -1.27 -4.04
CA ALA A 91 0.82 -1.91 -5.34
C ALA A 91 2.22 -1.61 -5.86
N ILE A 92 3.02 -2.67 -6.08
CA ILE A 92 4.24 -2.58 -6.89
C ILE A 92 3.83 -2.85 -8.34
N HIS A 93 3.83 -1.81 -9.18
CA HIS A 93 3.34 -1.85 -10.55
C HIS A 93 4.33 -2.41 -11.55
N GLU A 94 5.61 -2.47 -11.19
CA GLU A 94 6.71 -2.92 -12.05
C GLU A 94 7.11 -4.37 -11.68
N PRO A 95 6.74 -5.41 -12.47
CA PRO A 95 6.95 -6.82 -12.12
C PRO A 95 8.41 -7.20 -11.86
N ARG A 96 9.35 -6.52 -12.51
CA ARG A 96 10.79 -6.75 -12.32
C ARG A 96 11.29 -6.51 -10.88
N PHE A 97 10.49 -5.82 -10.06
CA PHE A 97 10.81 -5.57 -8.65
C PHE A 97 10.06 -6.50 -7.68
N TRP A 98 9.25 -7.43 -8.21
CA TRP A 98 8.51 -8.37 -7.36
C TRP A 98 9.44 -9.43 -6.74
N SER A 99 9.07 -9.93 -5.58
CA SER A 99 9.78 -10.99 -4.83
C SER A 99 11.24 -10.68 -4.48
N GLN A 100 11.63 -9.39 -4.46
CA GLN A 100 12.98 -8.93 -4.14
C GLN A 100 13.05 -8.09 -2.86
N GLY A 101 11.98 -8.07 -2.06
CA GLY A 101 11.92 -7.36 -0.78
C GLY A 101 11.57 -5.86 -0.86
N TYR A 102 11.39 -5.29 -2.06
CA TYR A 102 11.01 -3.87 -2.20
C TYR A 102 9.66 -3.55 -1.55
N GLY A 103 8.66 -4.42 -1.75
CA GLY A 103 7.34 -4.25 -1.14
C GLY A 103 7.38 -4.39 0.38
N GLN A 104 8.15 -5.35 0.89
CA GLN A 104 8.32 -5.55 2.33
C GLN A 104 8.96 -4.32 2.97
N ASP A 105 10.08 -3.84 2.45
CA ASP A 105 10.78 -2.63 2.92
C ASP A 105 9.83 -1.41 2.92
N ALA A 106 9.02 -1.25 1.86
CA ALA A 106 8.04 -0.17 1.79
C ALA A 106 6.93 -0.29 2.86
N VAL A 107 6.43 -1.50 3.12
CA VAL A 107 5.40 -1.73 4.15
C VAL A 107 5.97 -1.43 5.54
N GLU A 108 7.15 -1.94 5.86
CA GLU A 108 7.80 -1.78 7.16
C GLU A 108 8.00 -0.31 7.50
N ILE A 109 8.64 0.48 6.61
CA ILE A 109 8.88 1.91 6.86
C ILE A 109 7.60 2.72 6.93
N PHE A 110 6.57 2.34 6.16
CA PHE A 110 5.31 3.07 6.19
C PHE A 110 4.49 2.77 7.45
N VAL A 111 4.40 1.52 7.86
CA VAL A 111 3.70 1.12 9.10
C VAL A 111 4.36 1.75 10.32
N ASP A 112 5.70 1.74 10.35
CA ASP A 112 6.49 2.38 11.40
C ASP A 112 6.18 3.88 11.50
N ALA A 113 6.27 4.60 10.37
CA ALA A 113 5.95 6.01 10.30
C ALA A 113 4.48 6.32 10.68
N ALA A 114 3.54 5.50 10.20
CA ALA A 114 2.12 5.70 10.46
C ALA A 114 1.79 5.59 11.95
N PHE A 115 2.30 4.57 12.64
CA PHE A 115 2.08 4.42 14.08
C PHE A 115 2.81 5.47 14.94
N GLN A 116 3.92 6.01 14.47
CA GLN A 116 4.62 7.09 15.18
C GLN A 116 3.90 8.45 15.07
N VAL A 117 3.24 8.71 13.94
CA VAL A 117 2.72 10.05 13.61
C VAL A 117 1.20 10.13 13.76
N LEU A 118 0.48 9.05 13.50
CA LEU A 118 -0.99 9.02 13.48
C LEU A 118 -1.55 8.32 14.73
N PRO A 119 -2.70 8.77 15.28
CA PRO A 119 -3.31 8.17 16.46
C PRO A 119 -4.05 6.87 16.14
N LEU A 120 -3.36 5.94 15.49
CA LEU A 120 -3.91 4.67 15.06
C LEU A 120 -3.76 3.59 16.14
N GLN A 121 -4.81 2.77 16.31
CA GLN A 121 -4.78 1.56 17.13
C GLN A 121 -4.54 0.31 16.29
N ARG A 122 -4.88 0.36 14.99
CA ARG A 122 -4.66 -0.74 14.06
C ARG A 122 -4.48 -0.24 12.63
N ILE A 123 -3.72 -1.01 11.88
CA ILE A 123 -3.64 -0.92 10.41
C ILE A 123 -4.12 -2.25 9.87
N GLU A 124 -5.09 -2.23 8.97
CA GLU A 124 -5.66 -3.44 8.37
C GLU A 124 -5.61 -3.38 6.84
N LEU A 125 -5.67 -4.53 6.21
CA LEU A 125 -5.69 -4.67 4.76
C LEU A 125 -6.55 -5.86 4.34
N LEU A 126 -6.94 -5.85 3.07
CA LEU A 126 -7.59 -6.97 2.41
C LEU A 126 -6.68 -7.50 1.29
N VAL A 127 -6.56 -8.80 1.20
CA VAL A 127 -5.73 -9.45 0.19
C VAL A 127 -6.45 -10.68 -0.39
N LEU A 128 -6.29 -10.90 -1.71
CA LEU A 128 -6.80 -12.10 -2.36
C LEU A 128 -6.05 -13.35 -1.84
N PRO A 129 -6.75 -14.45 -1.52
CA PRO A 129 -6.12 -15.69 -1.01
C PRO A 129 -5.03 -16.23 -1.94
N GLU A 130 -5.18 -16.04 -3.25
CA GLU A 130 -4.21 -16.51 -4.25
C GLU A 130 -2.94 -15.64 -4.32
N ASN A 131 -2.96 -14.43 -3.72
CA ASN A 131 -1.80 -13.55 -3.70
C ASN A 131 -0.81 -13.90 -2.57
N LEU A 132 -0.31 -15.14 -2.59
CA LEU A 132 0.59 -15.68 -1.57
C LEU A 132 1.86 -14.82 -1.37
N ARG A 133 2.29 -14.13 -2.42
CA ARG A 133 3.43 -13.21 -2.34
C ARG A 133 3.13 -12.02 -1.43
N ALA A 134 1.97 -11.40 -1.58
CA ALA A 134 1.56 -10.28 -0.74
C ALA A 134 1.31 -10.73 0.70
N ILE A 135 0.64 -11.86 0.91
CA ILE A 135 0.40 -12.43 2.24
C ILE A 135 1.71 -12.60 2.99
N ARG A 136 2.71 -13.28 2.38
CA ARG A 136 4.03 -13.46 2.98
C ARG A 136 4.76 -12.14 3.25
N CYS A 137 4.55 -11.13 2.41
CA CYS A 137 5.10 -9.80 2.61
C CYS A 137 4.51 -9.15 3.87
N TYR A 138 3.20 -9.22 4.03
CA TYR A 138 2.49 -8.66 5.18
C TYR A 138 2.81 -9.40 6.48
N GLU A 139 2.86 -10.73 6.46
CA GLU A 139 3.27 -11.54 7.63
C GLU A 139 4.66 -11.13 8.12
N LYS A 140 5.62 -10.95 7.22
CA LYS A 140 6.98 -10.49 7.56
C LYS A 140 7.02 -9.07 8.12
N ALA A 141 6.09 -8.22 7.70
CA ALA A 141 5.93 -6.87 8.23
C ALA A 141 5.07 -6.81 9.49
N GLY A 142 4.75 -7.97 10.10
CA GLY A 142 4.08 -8.07 11.39
C GLY A 142 2.54 -8.14 11.32
N PHE A 143 1.96 -8.23 10.12
CA PHE A 143 0.51 -8.41 10.00
C PHE A 143 0.10 -9.85 10.34
N THR A 144 -1.00 -9.98 11.06
CA THR A 144 -1.63 -11.25 11.41
C THR A 144 -2.92 -11.42 10.60
N GLN A 145 -3.16 -12.62 10.07
CA GLN A 145 -4.43 -12.96 9.44
C GLN A 145 -5.53 -13.11 10.52
N GLU A 146 -6.62 -12.36 10.37
CA GLU A 146 -7.74 -12.41 11.32
C GLU A 146 -8.92 -13.24 10.83
N GLY A 147 -9.07 -13.40 9.52
CA GLY A 147 -10.18 -14.16 8.97
C GLY A 147 -10.30 -14.10 7.46
N VAL A 148 -11.42 -14.63 6.99
CA VAL A 148 -11.80 -14.65 5.56
C VAL A 148 -13.19 -14.04 5.40
N LEU A 149 -13.29 -13.02 4.58
CA LEU A 149 -14.54 -12.41 4.16
C LEU A 149 -15.06 -13.15 2.92
N ARG A 150 -16.05 -14.01 3.10
CA ARG A 150 -16.59 -14.83 2.02
C ARG A 150 -17.38 -13.99 1.03
N SER A 151 -17.23 -14.28 -0.28
CA SER A 151 -17.97 -13.61 -1.38
C SER A 151 -17.91 -12.07 -1.27
N TYR A 152 -16.74 -11.54 -0.99
CA TYR A 152 -16.56 -10.13 -0.68
C TYR A 152 -16.35 -9.24 -1.91
N LEU A 153 -15.59 -9.74 -2.88
CA LEU A 153 -15.20 -8.98 -4.06
C LEU A 153 -15.68 -9.62 -5.35
N TYR A 154 -16.44 -8.88 -6.18
CA TYR A 154 -16.73 -9.32 -7.54
C TYR A 154 -15.54 -9.04 -8.46
N ASN A 155 -14.94 -10.07 -9.01
CA ASN A 155 -13.79 -9.96 -9.89
C ASN A 155 -13.82 -11.03 -10.98
N ARG A 156 -13.60 -10.63 -12.24
CA ARG A 156 -13.52 -11.55 -13.39
C ARG A 156 -14.73 -12.49 -13.50
N GLY A 157 -15.92 -11.96 -13.33
CA GLY A 157 -17.17 -12.72 -13.49
C GLY A 157 -17.59 -13.58 -12.31
N LYS A 158 -16.87 -13.56 -11.20
CA LYS A 158 -17.20 -14.32 -9.99
C LYS A 158 -16.97 -13.55 -8.70
N MET A 159 -17.71 -13.93 -7.66
CA MET A 159 -17.41 -13.48 -6.30
C MET A 159 -16.16 -14.20 -5.79
N GLN A 160 -15.29 -13.43 -5.13
CA GLN A 160 -14.05 -13.93 -4.51
C GLN A 160 -14.06 -13.61 -3.02
N ASP A 161 -13.44 -14.50 -2.27
CA ASP A 161 -13.16 -14.26 -0.86
C ASP A 161 -11.98 -13.32 -0.72
N MET A 162 -11.91 -12.61 0.41
CA MET A 162 -10.77 -11.79 0.77
C MET A 162 -10.27 -12.19 2.16
N ILE A 163 -8.96 -12.28 2.32
CA ILE A 163 -8.33 -12.41 3.63
C ILE A 163 -8.20 -11.02 4.22
N ILE A 164 -8.66 -10.86 5.48
CA ILE A 164 -8.37 -9.67 6.27
C ILE A 164 -7.15 -9.92 7.14
N MET A 165 -6.20 -9.01 7.08
CA MET A 165 -4.99 -9.00 7.91
C MET A 165 -4.84 -7.67 8.61
N SER A 166 -4.23 -7.66 9.78
CA SER A 166 -3.97 -6.43 10.55
C SER A 166 -2.69 -6.51 11.35
N VAL A 167 -2.20 -5.35 11.75
CA VAL A 167 -1.20 -5.16 12.80
C VAL A 167 -1.74 -4.15 13.80
N LEU A 168 -1.60 -4.46 15.10
CA LEU A 168 -2.03 -3.59 16.18
C LEU A 168 -0.87 -2.73 16.67
N HIS A 169 -1.18 -1.51 17.14
CA HIS A 169 -0.17 -0.60 17.69
C HIS A 169 0.67 -1.23 18.81
N GLU A 170 0.04 -2.01 19.70
CA GLU A 170 0.74 -2.70 20.78
C GLU A 170 1.68 -3.79 20.29
N GLU A 171 1.32 -4.50 19.21
CA GLU A 171 2.16 -5.54 18.59
C GLU A 171 3.39 -4.91 17.94
N TRP A 172 3.19 -3.83 17.19
CA TRP A 172 4.26 -3.05 16.58
C TRP A 172 5.26 -2.52 17.62
N ARG A 173 4.78 -1.91 18.72
CA ARG A 173 5.63 -1.42 19.81
C ARG A 173 6.52 -2.51 20.40
N ARG A 174 5.98 -3.69 20.67
CA ARG A 174 6.75 -4.82 21.23
C ARG A 174 7.86 -5.30 20.30
N THR A 175 7.68 -5.17 19.01
CA THR A 175 8.69 -5.54 18.00
C THR A 175 9.81 -4.51 17.95
N THR A 176 9.45 -3.23 18.00
CA THR A 176 10.41 -2.11 17.93
C THR A 176 11.28 -1.98 19.20
N GLU A 177 10.73 -2.31 20.38
CA GLU A 177 11.46 -2.26 21.66
C GLU A 177 12.47 -3.43 21.84
N ARG A 178 12.43 -4.46 20.99
CA ARG A 178 13.31 -5.64 21.02
C ARG A 178 14.52 -5.55 20.08
N THR A 179 14.58 -4.50 19.26
CA THR A 179 15.64 -4.24 18.29
C THR A 179 16.55 -3.11 18.75
#